data_807d75c815e0c3cd06c291027ce92c74
#
_entry.id   807d75c815e0c3cd06c291027ce92c74
#
_cell.length_a   1.000
_cell.length_b   1.000
_cell.length_c   1.000
_cell.angle_alpha   90.00
_cell.angle_beta   90.00
_cell.angle_gamma   90.00
#
_symmetry.space_group_name_H-M   'P 1'
#
loop_
_entity.id
_entity.type
_entity.pdbx_description
1 polymer ?
#
loop_
_entity_poly.entity_id
_entity_poly.type
_entity_poly.pdbx_seq_one_letter_code
_entity_poly.pdbx_strand_id
1 'polypeptide(L)'
;DTLRGMGPEMQSLQELNTRLEQATPASLETLESEVALLPEFPQFVKDALTHYWGGPKLSDSPLLKLRTVRRMLIDQGGSPTRALQAVLRQAIENLRPDEQLDPSAQEWLLYNILELRFLQGKRTRDIAERLAMSESDFYRKQRIAVEEVVRQLALMEESESS
;
A
#
# COMPACT_ATOMS: atom_id res chain seq x y z
N ASP A 1 10.11 -35.97 -14.31
CA ASP A 1 9.66 -34.74 -13.69
C ASP A 1 8.19 -34.50 -13.99
N THR A 2 7.37 -34.55 -12.96
CA THR A 2 5.92 -34.45 -13.09
C THR A 2 5.44 -33.09 -13.54
N LEU A 3 6.25 -32.07 -13.41
CA LEU A 3 5.86 -30.71 -13.76
C LEU A 3 5.98 -30.40 -15.25
N ARG A 4 6.70 -31.21 -15.98
CA ARG A 4 7.01 -30.95 -17.39
C ARG A 4 5.83 -31.02 -18.32
N GLY A 5 4.79 -31.73 -17.98
CA GLY A 5 3.61 -31.85 -18.80
C GLY A 5 2.60 -30.77 -18.61
N MET A 6 2.86 -29.85 -17.71
CA MET A 6 1.90 -28.81 -17.33
C MET A 6 2.20 -27.50 -18.03
N GLY A 7 1.16 -26.65 -18.18
CA GLY A 7 1.34 -25.31 -18.68
C GLY A 7 2.06 -24.44 -17.66
N PRO A 8 2.55 -23.26 -18.11
CA PRO A 8 3.32 -22.39 -17.21
C PRO A 8 2.59 -22.02 -15.92
N GLU A 9 1.29 -21.82 -15.99
CA GLU A 9 0.49 -21.45 -14.80
C GLU A 9 0.44 -22.61 -13.81
N MET A 10 0.27 -23.82 -14.29
CA MET A 10 0.24 -25.00 -13.43
C MET A 10 1.61 -25.24 -12.81
N GLN A 11 2.66 -25.03 -13.57
CA GLN A 11 4.01 -25.16 -13.03
C GLN A 11 4.26 -24.16 -11.91
N SER A 12 3.80 -22.92 -12.05
CA SER A 12 3.95 -21.90 -11.02
C SER A 12 3.25 -22.29 -9.73
N LEU A 13 2.02 -22.81 -9.85
CA LEU A 13 1.26 -23.27 -8.71
C LEU A 13 1.92 -24.47 -8.02
N GLN A 14 2.45 -25.38 -8.81
CA GLN A 14 3.14 -26.56 -8.28
C GLN A 14 4.42 -26.15 -7.58
N GLU A 15 5.17 -25.25 -8.13
CA GLU A 15 6.38 -24.74 -7.52
C GLU A 15 6.08 -24.04 -6.21
N LEU A 16 5.01 -23.27 -6.16
CA LEU A 16 4.60 -22.58 -4.95
C LEU A 16 4.20 -23.58 -3.86
N ASN A 17 3.42 -24.59 -4.22
CA ASN A 17 3.03 -25.63 -3.29
C ASN A 17 4.23 -26.39 -2.75
N THR A 18 5.19 -26.69 -3.61
CA THR A 18 6.41 -27.37 -3.19
C THR A 18 7.20 -26.53 -2.21
N ARG A 19 7.27 -25.23 -2.45
CA ARG A 19 7.91 -24.30 -1.52
C ARG A 19 7.23 -24.31 -0.15
N LEU A 20 5.90 -24.27 -0.16
CA LEU A 20 5.14 -24.28 1.08
C LEU A 20 5.33 -25.57 1.87
N GLU A 21 5.38 -26.70 1.19
CA GLU A 21 5.59 -28.00 1.82
C GLU A 21 6.98 -28.14 2.43
N GLN A 22 7.97 -27.50 1.81
CA GLN A 22 9.36 -27.57 2.24
C GLN A 22 9.83 -26.29 2.91
N ALA A 23 8.90 -25.38 3.17
CA ALA A 23 9.25 -24.04 3.59
C ALA A 23 9.90 -23.94 4.95
N THR A 24 10.94 -23.13 5.01
CA THR A 24 11.50 -22.64 6.24
C THR A 24 10.82 -21.31 6.56
N PRO A 25 10.96 -20.79 7.79
CA PRO A 25 10.39 -19.48 8.11
C PRO A 25 10.83 -18.37 7.14
N ALA A 26 12.08 -18.40 6.69
CA ALA A 26 12.57 -17.40 5.74
C ALA A 26 11.87 -17.51 4.39
N SER A 27 11.58 -18.73 3.92
CA SER A 27 10.87 -18.94 2.65
C SER A 27 9.43 -18.43 2.74
N LEU A 28 8.78 -18.67 3.88
CA LEU A 28 7.41 -18.18 4.07
C LEU A 28 7.37 -16.66 4.08
N GLU A 29 8.35 -16.02 4.71
CA GLU A 29 8.43 -14.57 4.71
C GLU A 29 8.60 -14.02 3.30
N THR A 30 9.42 -14.67 2.48
CA THR A 30 9.62 -14.26 1.10
C THR A 30 8.32 -14.35 0.31
N LEU A 31 7.56 -15.44 0.49
CA LEU A 31 6.28 -15.61 -0.20
C LEU A 31 5.26 -14.58 0.24
N GLU A 32 5.19 -14.31 1.54
CA GLU A 32 4.26 -13.32 2.07
C GLU A 32 4.57 -11.92 1.56
N SER A 33 5.86 -11.58 1.43
CA SER A 33 6.25 -10.25 0.95
C SER A 33 5.99 -10.04 -0.53
N GLU A 34 5.63 -11.10 -1.26
CA GLU A 34 5.29 -10.98 -2.68
C GLU A 34 3.93 -10.29 -2.90
N VAL A 35 3.20 -9.95 -1.85
CA VAL A 35 1.96 -9.17 -1.95
C VAL A 35 2.16 -7.91 -2.79
N ALA A 36 3.31 -7.25 -2.65
CA ALA A 36 3.61 -6.04 -3.42
C ALA A 36 3.75 -6.29 -4.93
N LEU A 37 3.92 -7.55 -5.34
CA LEU A 37 4.06 -7.92 -6.74
C LEU A 37 2.75 -8.39 -7.36
N LEU A 38 1.69 -8.54 -6.58
CA LEU A 38 0.40 -8.99 -7.08
C LEU A 38 -0.27 -7.90 -7.91
N PRO A 39 -0.98 -8.28 -9.00
CA PRO A 39 -1.71 -7.29 -9.81
C PRO A 39 -2.74 -6.51 -8.99
N GLU A 40 -3.29 -7.11 -7.93
CA GLU A 40 -4.29 -6.49 -7.08
C GLU A 40 -3.70 -5.54 -6.04
N PHE A 41 -2.36 -5.44 -5.95
CA PHE A 41 -1.72 -4.61 -4.94
C PHE A 41 -2.26 -3.17 -4.91
N PRO A 42 -2.42 -2.47 -6.06
CA PRO A 42 -2.99 -1.13 -6.04
C PRO A 42 -4.39 -1.07 -5.42
N GLN A 43 -5.22 -2.08 -5.66
CA GLN A 43 -6.56 -2.12 -5.10
C GLN A 43 -6.50 -2.35 -3.58
N PHE A 44 -5.59 -3.19 -3.11
CA PHE A 44 -5.40 -3.41 -1.67
C PHE A 44 -5.00 -2.10 -0.99
N VAL A 45 -4.13 -1.31 -1.61
CA VAL A 45 -3.70 -0.03 -1.07
C VAL A 45 -4.88 0.94 -1.03
N LYS A 46 -5.65 1.04 -2.12
CA LYS A 46 -6.81 1.92 -2.18
C LYS A 46 -7.84 1.55 -1.11
N ASP A 47 -8.11 0.26 -0.96
CA ASP A 47 -9.07 -0.21 0.04
C ASP A 47 -8.61 0.14 1.46
N ALA A 48 -7.33 -0.09 1.75
CA ALA A 48 -6.78 0.19 3.07
C ALA A 48 -6.81 1.70 3.37
N LEU A 49 -6.48 2.53 2.38
CA LEU A 49 -6.55 3.98 2.56
C LEU A 49 -7.99 4.44 2.79
N THR A 50 -8.92 3.93 1.99
CA THR A 50 -10.33 4.28 2.11
C THR A 50 -10.88 3.93 3.49
N HIS A 51 -10.39 2.84 4.07
CA HIS A 51 -10.81 2.37 5.39
C HIS A 51 -9.73 2.58 6.46
N TYR A 52 -8.93 3.62 6.27
CA TYR A 52 -7.80 3.92 7.14
C TYR A 52 -8.18 3.97 8.63
N TRP A 53 -9.37 4.44 8.93
CA TRP A 53 -9.82 4.62 10.32
C TRP A 53 -10.55 3.40 10.89
N GLY A 54 -10.71 2.33 10.11
CA GLY A 54 -11.25 1.08 10.62
C GLY A 54 -12.09 0.33 9.60
N GLY A 55 -12.39 -0.92 9.93
CA GLY A 55 -13.20 -1.79 9.11
C GLY A 55 -12.41 -2.98 8.55
N PRO A 56 -13.14 -4.00 8.02
CA PRO A 56 -12.49 -5.22 7.52
C PRO A 56 -11.50 -5.00 6.38
N LYS A 57 -11.72 -3.99 5.55
CA LYS A 57 -10.81 -3.70 4.44
C LYS A 57 -9.43 -3.27 4.93
N LEU A 58 -9.34 -2.83 6.18
CA LEU A 58 -8.07 -2.51 6.81
C LEU A 58 -7.60 -3.69 7.68
N SER A 59 -8.45 -4.16 8.58
CA SER A 59 -8.05 -5.17 9.57
C SER A 59 -7.80 -6.55 8.96
N ASP A 60 -8.39 -6.83 7.79
CA ASP A 60 -8.18 -8.09 7.07
C ASP A 60 -7.43 -7.87 5.76
N SER A 61 -6.76 -6.74 5.62
CA SER A 61 -6.05 -6.41 4.38
C SER A 61 -4.88 -7.35 4.12
N PRO A 62 -4.70 -7.78 2.86
CA PRO A 62 -3.48 -8.53 2.50
C PRO A 62 -2.20 -7.75 2.75
N LEU A 63 -2.28 -6.42 2.87
CA LEU A 63 -1.11 -5.59 3.16
C LEU A 63 -0.50 -5.88 4.53
N LEU A 64 -1.24 -6.55 5.42
CA LEU A 64 -0.71 -6.95 6.71
C LEU A 64 0.49 -7.91 6.57
N LYS A 65 0.63 -8.54 5.41
CA LYS A 65 1.74 -9.45 5.13
C LYS A 65 3.00 -8.76 4.63
N LEU A 66 2.95 -7.46 4.37
CA LEU A 66 4.12 -6.72 3.93
C LEU A 66 5.21 -6.74 5.01
N ARG A 67 6.45 -6.82 4.58
CA ARG A 67 7.59 -6.77 5.49
C ARG A 67 7.64 -5.47 6.26
N THR A 68 7.30 -4.36 5.59
CA THR A 68 7.25 -3.05 6.22
C THR A 68 6.27 -3.03 7.39
N VAL A 69 5.11 -3.68 7.22
CA VAL A 69 4.10 -3.75 8.27
C VAL A 69 4.60 -4.61 9.43
N ARG A 70 5.20 -5.76 9.12
CA ARG A 70 5.73 -6.67 10.13
C ARG A 70 6.87 -6.00 10.89
N ARG A 71 7.72 -5.28 10.19
CA ARG A 71 8.81 -4.53 10.81
C ARG A 71 8.28 -3.45 11.76
N MET A 72 7.27 -2.72 11.29
CA MET A 72 6.64 -1.69 12.11
C MET A 72 6.04 -2.29 13.37
N LEU A 73 5.39 -3.45 13.27
CA LEU A 73 4.81 -4.15 14.40
C LEU A 73 5.88 -4.54 15.42
N ILE A 74 7.01 -5.05 14.95
CA ILE A 74 8.12 -5.42 15.82
C ILE A 74 8.70 -4.20 16.53
N ASP A 75 8.91 -3.12 15.78
CA ASP A 75 9.56 -1.92 16.31
C ASP A 75 8.70 -1.14 17.30
N GLN A 76 7.39 -1.06 17.05
CA GLN A 76 6.51 -0.23 17.84
C GLN A 76 5.50 -0.97 18.69
N GLY A 77 5.32 -2.27 18.43
CA GLY A 77 4.32 -3.06 19.15
C GLY A 77 2.91 -2.68 18.74
N GLY A 78 1.95 -3.09 19.55
CA GLY A 78 0.54 -2.85 19.28
C GLY A 78 -0.06 -3.91 18.38
N SER A 79 -1.12 -3.54 17.65
CA SER A 79 -1.81 -4.47 16.77
C SER A 79 -1.28 -4.41 15.34
N PRO A 80 -1.46 -5.48 14.56
CA PRO A 80 -1.10 -5.45 13.13
C PRO A 80 -1.84 -4.33 12.37
N THR A 81 -3.09 -4.08 12.71
CA THR A 81 -3.86 -3.00 12.08
C THR A 81 -3.22 -1.64 12.32
N ARG A 82 -2.76 -1.38 13.53
CA ARG A 82 -2.07 -0.12 13.86
C ARG A 82 -0.75 -0.03 13.10
N ALA A 83 -0.04 -1.14 12.97
CA ALA A 83 1.19 -1.17 12.21
C ALA A 83 0.92 -0.80 10.75
N LEU A 84 -0.14 -1.33 10.16
CA LEU A 84 -0.52 -0.99 8.79
C LEU A 84 -0.85 0.49 8.67
N GLN A 85 -1.63 1.03 9.61
CA GLN A 85 -1.93 2.47 9.61
C GLN A 85 -0.64 3.30 9.65
N ALA A 86 0.31 2.91 10.48
CA ALA A 86 1.58 3.62 10.60
C ALA A 86 2.39 3.56 9.30
N VAL A 87 2.38 2.40 8.63
CA VAL A 87 3.08 2.24 7.35
C VAL A 87 2.42 3.10 6.26
N LEU A 88 1.09 3.11 6.20
CA LEU A 88 0.38 3.94 5.22
C LEU A 88 0.65 5.41 5.46
N ARG A 89 0.64 5.84 6.72
CA ARG A 89 0.97 7.21 7.07
C ARG A 89 2.40 7.56 6.66
N GLN A 90 3.32 6.65 6.91
CA GLN A 90 4.72 6.87 6.54
C GLN A 90 4.86 7.01 5.02
N ALA A 91 4.16 6.16 4.26
CA ALA A 91 4.20 6.24 2.81
C ALA A 91 3.70 7.61 2.32
N ILE A 92 2.62 8.11 2.92
CA ILE A 92 2.09 9.43 2.58
C ILE A 92 3.09 10.52 2.97
N GLU A 93 3.68 10.45 4.16
CA GLU A 93 4.66 11.43 4.61
C GLU A 93 5.90 11.45 3.70
N ASN A 94 6.30 10.29 3.18
CA ASN A 94 7.43 10.21 2.26
C ASN A 94 7.15 10.97 0.96
N LEU A 95 5.89 11.24 0.64
CA LEU A 95 5.50 11.99 -0.54
C LEU A 95 5.39 13.49 -0.28
N ARG A 96 5.57 13.92 0.95
CA ARG A 96 5.53 15.33 1.29
C ARG A 96 6.66 16.06 0.57
N PRO A 97 6.34 17.08 -0.24
CA PRO A 97 7.36 17.80 -0.97
C PRO A 97 8.23 18.66 -0.08
N ASP A 98 9.38 19.06 -0.61
CA ASP A 98 10.25 20.03 0.04
C ASP A 98 9.48 21.34 0.25
N GLU A 99 9.66 21.96 1.40
CA GLU A 99 8.97 23.22 1.72
C GLU A 99 9.32 24.35 0.76
N GLN A 100 10.44 24.24 0.07
CA GLN A 100 10.87 25.24 -0.89
C GLN A 100 10.19 25.08 -2.25
N LEU A 101 9.52 23.96 -2.48
CA LEU A 101 8.76 23.77 -3.70
C LEU A 101 7.55 24.68 -3.68
N ASP A 102 7.22 25.28 -4.83
CA ASP A 102 6.06 26.16 -4.96
C ASP A 102 4.80 25.48 -4.40
N PRO A 103 4.05 26.15 -3.49
CA PRO A 103 2.84 25.57 -2.94
C PRO A 103 1.78 25.20 -3.99
N SER A 104 1.84 25.78 -5.19
CA SER A 104 0.91 25.45 -6.26
C SER A 104 1.35 24.23 -7.09
N ALA A 105 2.51 23.66 -6.80
CA ALA A 105 3.01 22.50 -7.53
C ALA A 105 2.10 21.30 -7.35
N GLN A 106 2.03 20.45 -8.37
CA GLN A 106 1.19 19.26 -8.33
C GLN A 106 1.53 18.33 -7.17
N GLU A 107 2.81 18.21 -6.84
CA GLU A 107 3.25 17.36 -5.75
C GLU A 107 2.60 17.76 -4.42
N TRP A 108 2.47 19.07 -4.16
CA TRP A 108 1.77 19.55 -2.97
C TRP A 108 0.29 19.24 -3.05
N LEU A 109 -0.32 19.39 -4.23
CA LEU A 109 -1.73 19.08 -4.40
C LEU A 109 -2.02 17.62 -4.08
N LEU A 110 -1.22 16.71 -4.62
CA LEU A 110 -1.40 15.27 -4.37
C LEU A 110 -1.21 14.93 -2.89
N TYR A 111 -0.18 15.49 -2.26
CA TYR A 111 0.06 15.27 -0.84
C TYR A 111 -1.12 15.79 0.00
N ASN A 112 -1.61 16.98 -0.30
CA ASN A 112 -2.72 17.56 0.44
C ASN A 112 -4.00 16.74 0.30
N ILE A 113 -4.26 16.19 -0.89
CA ILE A 113 -5.41 15.31 -1.10
C ILE A 113 -5.30 14.07 -0.21
N LEU A 114 -4.13 13.44 -0.19
CA LEU A 114 -3.90 12.25 0.63
C LEU A 114 -4.12 12.54 2.10
N GLU A 115 -3.54 13.62 2.58
CA GLU A 115 -3.65 14.00 3.98
C GLU A 115 -5.09 14.31 4.37
N LEU A 116 -5.75 15.16 3.60
CA LEU A 116 -7.12 15.58 3.92
C LEU A 116 -8.11 14.43 3.80
N ARG A 117 -8.00 13.64 2.75
CA ARG A 117 -8.96 12.57 2.48
C ARG A 117 -8.80 11.37 3.39
N PHE A 118 -7.57 10.88 3.52
CA PHE A 118 -7.34 9.61 4.21
C PHE A 118 -6.87 9.78 5.64
N LEU A 119 -5.93 10.67 5.90
CA LEU A 119 -5.42 10.85 7.27
C LEU A 119 -6.37 11.68 8.14
N GLN A 120 -7.08 12.64 7.56
CA GLN A 120 -8.04 13.46 8.30
C GLN A 120 -9.48 13.02 8.11
N GLY A 121 -9.76 12.17 7.12
CA GLY A 121 -11.10 11.63 6.90
C GLY A 121 -12.12 12.63 6.42
N LYS A 122 -11.71 13.70 5.76
CA LYS A 122 -12.65 14.70 5.26
C LYS A 122 -13.38 14.19 4.02
N ARG A 123 -14.58 14.73 3.79
CA ARG A 123 -15.38 14.33 2.63
C ARG A 123 -14.78 14.88 1.34
N THR A 124 -14.92 14.10 0.28
CA THR A 124 -14.39 14.50 -1.04
C THR A 124 -14.92 15.86 -1.49
N ARG A 125 -16.20 16.11 -1.26
CA ARG A 125 -16.83 17.37 -1.62
C ARG A 125 -16.20 18.56 -0.92
N ASP A 126 -15.95 18.42 0.39
CA ASP A 126 -15.35 19.49 1.19
C ASP A 126 -13.91 19.76 0.76
N ILE A 127 -13.18 18.69 0.42
CA ILE A 127 -11.80 18.84 -0.04
C ILE A 127 -11.77 19.55 -1.41
N ALA A 128 -12.62 19.10 -2.34
CA ALA A 128 -12.68 19.70 -3.66
C ALA A 128 -13.00 21.21 -3.58
N GLU A 129 -13.94 21.56 -2.73
CA GLU A 129 -14.30 22.95 -2.50
C GLU A 129 -13.13 23.74 -1.92
N ARG A 130 -12.47 23.19 -0.92
CA ARG A 130 -11.31 23.82 -0.28
C ARG A 130 -10.14 24.03 -1.26
N LEU A 131 -9.94 23.07 -2.16
CA LEU A 131 -8.86 23.14 -3.14
C LEU A 131 -9.29 23.84 -4.44
N ALA A 132 -10.51 24.37 -4.47
CA ALA A 132 -11.07 25.11 -5.61
C ALA A 132 -11.04 24.29 -6.91
N MET A 133 -11.49 23.05 -6.83
CA MET A 133 -11.51 22.15 -7.98
C MET A 133 -12.87 21.45 -8.09
N SER A 134 -13.20 20.97 -9.29
CA SER A 134 -14.42 20.19 -9.48
C SER A 134 -14.26 18.81 -8.85
N GLU A 135 -15.38 18.15 -8.58
CA GLU A 135 -15.33 16.80 -8.03
C GLU A 135 -14.68 15.82 -9.00
N SER A 136 -14.93 15.95 -10.31
CA SER A 136 -14.29 15.07 -11.29
C SER A 136 -12.79 15.28 -11.35
N ASP A 137 -12.32 16.51 -11.24
CA ASP A 137 -10.87 16.78 -11.15
C ASP A 137 -10.29 16.21 -9.88
N PHE A 138 -11.04 16.34 -8.78
CA PHE A 138 -10.60 15.77 -7.50
C PHE A 138 -10.40 14.26 -7.60
N TYR A 139 -11.38 13.53 -8.17
CA TYR A 139 -11.27 12.09 -8.29
C TYR A 139 -10.12 11.66 -9.18
N ARG A 140 -9.87 12.42 -10.25
CA ARG A 140 -8.74 12.16 -11.13
C ARG A 140 -7.41 12.36 -10.40
N LYS A 141 -7.28 13.45 -9.66
CA LYS A 141 -6.07 13.73 -8.89
C LYS A 141 -5.89 12.74 -7.73
N GLN A 142 -6.98 12.36 -7.09
CA GLN A 142 -6.92 11.36 -6.02
C GLN A 142 -6.38 10.03 -6.55
N ARG A 143 -6.80 9.63 -7.75
CA ARG A 143 -6.30 8.41 -8.35
C ARG A 143 -4.78 8.48 -8.53
N ILE A 144 -4.29 9.58 -9.06
CA ILE A 144 -2.85 9.77 -9.22
C ILE A 144 -2.14 9.73 -7.87
N ALA A 145 -2.71 10.37 -6.87
CA ALA A 145 -2.14 10.40 -5.53
C ALA A 145 -2.05 8.99 -4.93
N VAL A 146 -3.11 8.19 -5.08
CA VAL A 146 -3.11 6.81 -4.60
C VAL A 146 -2.05 5.98 -5.33
N GLU A 147 -1.89 6.19 -6.63
CA GLU A 147 -0.85 5.51 -7.40
C GLU A 147 0.55 5.84 -6.87
N GLU A 148 0.76 7.08 -6.41
CA GLU A 148 2.03 7.45 -5.81
C GLU A 148 2.25 6.74 -4.47
N VAL A 149 1.19 6.54 -3.68
CA VAL A 149 1.29 5.77 -2.45
C VAL A 149 1.65 4.30 -2.76
N VAL A 150 1.04 3.74 -3.79
CA VAL A 150 1.34 2.37 -4.23
C VAL A 150 2.83 2.25 -4.56
N ARG A 151 3.35 3.20 -5.34
CA ARG A 151 4.75 3.21 -5.70
C ARG A 151 5.65 3.35 -4.48
N GLN A 152 5.27 4.22 -3.56
CA GLN A 152 6.04 4.45 -2.34
C GLN A 152 6.10 3.20 -1.47
N LEU A 153 4.97 2.51 -1.31
CA LEU A 153 4.93 1.26 -0.54
C LEU A 153 5.80 0.18 -1.19
N ALA A 154 5.77 0.09 -2.51
CA ALA A 154 6.61 -0.87 -3.22
C ALA A 154 8.09 -0.59 -2.99
N LEU A 155 8.49 0.69 -3.00
CA LEU A 155 9.87 1.08 -2.71
C LEU A 155 10.27 0.77 -1.27
N MET A 156 9.37 1.02 -0.32
CA MET A 156 9.63 0.70 1.07
C MET A 156 9.80 -0.80 1.28
N GLU A 157 8.97 -1.59 0.60
CA GLU A 157 9.03 -3.04 0.68
C GLU A 157 10.34 -3.57 0.10
N GLU A 158 10.79 -2.98 -1.00
CA GLU A 158 12.05 -3.30 -1.62
C GLU A 158 13.23 -3.04 -0.67
N SER A 159 13.19 -1.90 0.03
CA SER A 159 14.21 -1.55 1.02
C SER A 159 14.28 -2.57 2.15
N GLU A 160 13.13 -3.10 2.58
CA GLU A 160 13.10 -4.08 3.66
C GLU A 160 13.69 -5.42 3.23
N SER A 161 13.71 -5.71 1.92
CA SER A 161 14.25 -6.98 1.43
C SER A 161 15.76 -6.93 1.23
N SER A 162 16.38 -5.78 1.36
CA SER A 162 17.84 -5.61 1.17
C SER A 162 18.65 -6.00 2.40
#